data_a0aea63366d47eed71c36031f2750fb9
#
_entry.id   a0aea63366d47eed71c36031f2750fb9
#
_cell.length_a   1.000
_cell.length_b   1.000
_cell.length_c   1.000
_cell.angle_alpha   90.00
_cell.angle_beta   90.00
_cell.angle_gamma   90.00
#
_symmetry.space_group_name_H-M   'P 1'
#
loop_
_entity.id
_entity.type
_entity.pdbx_description
1 polymer ?
#
loop_
_entity_poly.entity_id
_entity_poly.type
_entity_poly.pdbx_seq_one_letter_code
_entity_poly.pdbx_strand_id
1 'polypeptide(L)'
;MTIVFRLEPGCLGPDGKQYIEEFCLLVQRAFAQKTVGIVQWEIIPRYDKLLPETEYRLGERGFSRDKAQRYLNACGKDLDTLESQLNLALPRMIEQYLARD
;
A
#
# COMPACT_ATOMS: atom_id res chain seq x y z
N MET A 1 -12.20 6.54 -1.79
CA MET A 1 -11.90 5.16 -1.36
C MET A 1 -10.49 5.06 -0.81
N THR A 2 -10.29 4.29 0.23
CA THR A 2 -8.97 4.05 0.81
C THR A 2 -8.51 2.63 0.51
N ILE A 3 -7.27 2.49 0.06
CA ILE A 3 -6.61 1.19 -0.06
C ILE A 3 -5.59 1.11 1.05
N VAL A 4 -5.81 0.19 2.00
CA VAL A 4 -4.87 -0.09 3.08
C VAL A 4 -3.95 -1.20 2.60
N PHE A 5 -2.66 -0.95 2.60
CA PHE A 5 -1.66 -1.96 2.25
C PHE A 5 -0.68 -2.12 3.40
N ARG A 6 -0.55 -3.34 3.90
CA ARG A 6 0.32 -3.66 5.03
C ARG A 6 1.61 -4.29 4.56
N LEU A 7 2.72 -3.73 5.01
CA LEU A 7 4.06 -4.21 4.67
C LEU A 7 4.63 -5.05 5.80
N GLU A 8 5.07 -6.25 5.47
CA GLU A 8 5.75 -7.13 6.41
C GLU A 8 7.11 -6.54 6.78
N PRO A 9 7.45 -6.44 8.08
CA PRO A 9 8.79 -5.98 8.48
C PRO A 9 9.91 -6.81 7.85
N GLY A 10 9.68 -8.10 7.64
CA GLY A 10 10.65 -8.99 7.02
C GLY A 10 11.06 -8.61 5.60
N CYS A 11 10.27 -7.77 4.89
CA CYS A 11 10.64 -7.32 3.56
C CYS A 11 11.91 -6.47 3.56
N LEU A 12 12.28 -5.90 4.71
CA LEU A 12 13.50 -5.10 4.88
C LEU A 12 14.65 -5.91 5.47
N GLY A 13 14.51 -7.23 5.60
CA GLY A 13 15.56 -8.09 6.14
C GLY A 13 15.48 -8.27 7.66
N PRO A 14 16.55 -8.78 8.29
CA PRO A 14 16.51 -9.13 9.71
C PRO A 14 16.22 -7.97 10.67
N ASP A 15 16.61 -6.76 10.31
CA ASP A 15 16.39 -5.55 11.11
C ASP A 15 15.12 -4.80 10.71
N GLY A 16 14.25 -5.43 9.93
CA GLY A 16 13.07 -4.79 9.37
C GLY A 16 12.14 -4.16 10.41
N LYS A 17 11.99 -4.80 11.58
CA LYS A 17 11.13 -4.26 12.64
C LYS A 17 11.59 -2.87 13.12
N GLN A 18 12.87 -2.58 13.03
CA GLN A 18 13.41 -1.29 13.43
C GLN A 18 13.09 -0.18 12.44
N TYR A 19 12.95 -0.52 11.16
CA TYR A 19 12.86 0.45 10.08
C TYR A 19 11.52 0.48 9.36
N ILE A 20 10.61 -0.47 9.63
CA ILE A 20 9.40 -0.62 8.82
C ILE A 20 8.49 0.61 8.87
N GLU A 21 8.40 1.30 10.01
CA GLU A 21 7.54 2.47 10.12
C GLU A 21 8.05 3.63 9.24
N GLU A 22 9.36 3.86 9.27
CA GLU A 22 9.97 4.87 8.41
C GLU A 22 9.78 4.52 6.92
N PHE A 23 10.01 3.27 6.57
CA PHE A 23 9.84 2.82 5.20
C PHE A 23 8.40 2.97 4.72
N CYS A 24 7.41 2.63 5.56
CA CYS A 24 6.00 2.83 5.23
C CYS A 24 5.69 4.31 4.95
N LEU A 25 6.27 5.23 5.72
CA LEU A 25 6.09 6.67 5.47
C LEU A 25 6.67 7.09 4.12
N LEU A 26 7.81 6.53 3.72
CA LEU A 26 8.41 6.82 2.43
C LEU A 26 7.53 6.32 1.29
N VAL A 27 7.00 5.10 1.40
CA VAL A 27 6.08 4.55 0.40
C VAL A 27 4.79 5.37 0.34
N GLN A 28 4.26 5.73 1.50
CA GLN A 28 3.06 6.55 1.61
C GLN A 28 3.22 7.87 0.84
N ARG A 29 4.35 8.55 1.02
CA ARG A 29 4.63 9.80 0.32
C ARG A 29 4.75 9.60 -1.19
N ALA A 30 5.38 8.52 -1.61
CA ALA A 30 5.55 8.24 -3.03
C ALA A 30 4.22 8.01 -3.74
N PHE A 31 3.23 7.43 -3.06
CA PHE A 31 1.94 7.11 -3.66
C PHE A 31 0.84 8.13 -3.37
N ALA A 32 1.01 9.02 -2.41
CA ALA A 32 -0.01 9.98 -2.02
C ALA A 32 -0.45 10.91 -3.16
N GLN A 33 0.45 11.21 -4.09
CA GLN A 33 0.18 12.15 -5.19
C GLN A 33 -0.32 11.47 -6.47
N LYS A 34 -0.26 10.14 -6.55
CA LYS A 34 -0.55 9.44 -7.81
C LYS A 34 -2.04 9.28 -8.10
N THR A 35 -2.85 9.30 -7.07
CA THR A 35 -4.30 9.03 -7.20
C THR A 35 -5.13 10.02 -6.41
N VAL A 36 -4.69 11.28 -6.38
CA VAL A 36 -5.34 12.34 -5.62
C VAL A 36 -6.82 12.46 -5.99
N GLY A 37 -7.68 12.48 -4.98
CA GLY A 37 -9.10 12.71 -5.12
C GLY A 37 -9.97 11.47 -5.29
N ILE A 38 -9.39 10.35 -5.73
CA ILE A 38 -10.15 9.10 -5.96
C ILE A 38 -9.73 8.02 -4.98
N VAL A 39 -8.43 7.79 -4.86
CA VAL A 39 -7.88 6.76 -3.97
C VAL A 39 -6.92 7.42 -2.99
N GLN A 40 -7.08 7.05 -1.72
CA GLN A 40 -6.12 7.37 -0.68
C GLN A 40 -5.40 6.07 -0.33
N TRP A 41 -4.07 6.12 -0.35
CA TRP A 41 -3.26 5.00 0.08
C TRP A 41 -2.97 5.13 1.57
N GLU A 42 -3.11 4.01 2.28
CA GLU A 42 -2.70 3.92 3.68
C GLU A 42 -1.69 2.78 3.79
N ILE A 43 -0.42 3.13 3.79
CA ILE A 43 0.68 2.16 3.83
C ILE A 43 1.17 2.07 5.27
N ILE A 44 0.96 0.91 5.88
CA ILE A 44 1.25 0.69 7.30
C ILE A 44 1.98 -0.64 7.51
N PRO A 45 2.66 -0.82 8.66
CA PRO A 45 3.32 -2.10 8.94
C PRO A 45 2.30 -3.21 9.22
N ARG A 46 2.65 -4.42 8.85
CA ARG A 46 1.85 -5.61 9.16
C ARG A 46 2.45 -6.32 10.36
N TYR A 47 2.06 -5.87 11.56
CA TYR A 47 2.50 -6.52 12.79
C TYR A 47 1.66 -7.73 13.16
N ASP A 48 0.38 -7.72 12.78
CA ASP A 48 -0.55 -8.80 13.03
C ASP A 48 -0.84 -9.54 11.73
N LYS A 49 -0.36 -10.78 11.65
CA LYS A 49 -0.52 -11.62 10.46
C LYS A 49 -1.95 -12.12 10.27
N LEU A 50 -2.82 -11.94 11.25
CA LEU A 50 -4.24 -12.24 11.11
C LEU A 50 -4.97 -11.19 10.28
N LEU A 51 -4.40 -9.98 10.18
CA LEU A 51 -4.96 -8.94 9.33
C LEU A 51 -4.55 -9.19 7.88
N PRO A 52 -5.44 -8.87 6.90
CA PRO A 52 -5.09 -9.04 5.50
C PRO A 52 -4.00 -8.06 5.08
N GLU A 53 -3.23 -8.44 4.07
CA GLU A 53 -2.22 -7.56 3.49
C GLU A 53 -2.86 -6.32 2.88
N THR A 54 -3.99 -6.50 2.19
CA THR A 54 -4.69 -5.41 1.51
C THR A 54 -6.14 -5.35 1.96
N GLU A 55 -6.61 -4.13 2.26
CA GLU A 55 -8.01 -3.86 2.55
C GLU A 55 -8.49 -2.67 1.72
N TYR A 56 -9.78 -2.69 1.41
CA TYR A 56 -10.44 -1.62 0.67
C TYR A 56 -11.54 -1.03 1.54
N ARG A 57 -11.58 0.30 1.70
CA ARG A 57 -12.54 0.97 2.57
C ARG A 57 -13.17 2.17 1.87
N LEU A 58 -14.43 2.40 2.18
CA LEU A 58 -15.12 3.67 1.89
C LEU A 58 -15.62 4.22 3.23
N GLY A 59 -14.98 5.28 3.72
CA GLY A 59 -15.16 5.72 5.08
C GLY A 59 -14.66 4.64 6.05
N GLU A 60 -15.54 4.19 6.95
CA GLU A 60 -15.22 3.11 7.90
C GLU A 60 -15.66 1.73 7.42
N ARG A 61 -16.31 1.65 6.26
CA ARG A 61 -16.83 0.38 5.73
C ARG A 61 -15.79 -0.33 4.88
N GLY A 62 -15.62 -1.62 5.17
CA GLY A 62 -14.79 -2.49 4.34
C GLY A 62 -15.52 -2.91 3.06
N PHE A 63 -14.77 -3.02 1.97
CA PHE A 63 -15.24 -3.52 0.68
C PHE A 63 -14.57 -4.84 0.37
N SER A 64 -15.27 -5.70 -0.39
CA SER A 64 -14.60 -6.78 -1.09
C SER A 64 -13.77 -6.19 -2.24
N ARG A 65 -12.82 -6.98 -2.74
CA ARG A 65 -12.02 -6.57 -3.90
C ARG A 65 -12.91 -6.32 -5.12
N ASP A 66 -13.94 -7.15 -5.33
CA ASP A 66 -14.86 -6.98 -6.45
C ASP A 66 -15.62 -5.65 -6.38
N LYS A 67 -16.07 -5.27 -5.19
CA LYS A 67 -16.75 -3.99 -5.00
C LYS A 67 -15.80 -2.82 -5.21
N ALA A 68 -14.57 -2.95 -4.72
CA ALA A 68 -13.55 -1.92 -4.91
C ALA A 68 -13.25 -1.71 -6.39
N GLN A 69 -13.12 -2.80 -7.15
CA GLN A 69 -12.89 -2.72 -8.59
C GLN A 69 -14.04 -2.04 -9.31
N ARG A 70 -15.28 -2.39 -8.98
CA ARG A 70 -16.45 -1.75 -9.59
C ARG A 70 -16.51 -0.26 -9.27
N TYR A 71 -16.21 0.10 -8.02
CA TYR A 71 -16.16 1.50 -7.61
C TYR A 71 -15.11 2.27 -8.43
N LEU A 72 -13.91 1.73 -8.55
CA LEU A 72 -12.83 2.38 -9.30
C LEU A 72 -13.13 2.47 -10.79
N ASN A 73 -13.73 1.42 -11.37
CA ASN A 73 -14.13 1.45 -12.77
C ASN A 73 -15.15 2.55 -13.04
N ALA A 74 -16.10 2.77 -12.13
CA ALA A 74 -17.05 3.85 -12.23
C ALA A 74 -16.39 5.23 -12.17
N CYS A 75 -15.23 5.34 -11.52
CA CYS A 75 -14.44 6.56 -11.45
C CYS A 75 -13.38 6.68 -12.57
N GLY A 76 -13.40 5.76 -13.54
CA GLY A 76 -12.43 5.78 -14.63
C GLY A 76 -11.06 5.24 -14.26
N LYS A 77 -10.96 4.45 -13.19
CA LYS A 77 -9.71 3.85 -12.73
C LYS A 77 -9.79 2.34 -12.76
N ASP A 78 -8.63 1.68 -12.74
CA ASP A 78 -8.52 0.24 -12.73
C ASP A 78 -7.70 -0.23 -11.53
N LEU A 79 -8.29 -1.07 -10.69
CA LEU A 79 -7.65 -1.56 -9.47
C LEU A 79 -6.39 -2.38 -9.77
N ASP A 80 -6.44 -3.23 -10.80
CA ASP A 80 -5.28 -4.04 -11.17
C ASP A 80 -4.09 -3.16 -11.56
N THR A 81 -4.35 -2.07 -12.28
CA THR A 81 -3.30 -1.12 -12.65
C THR A 81 -2.69 -0.46 -11.43
N LEU A 82 -3.52 -0.01 -10.49
CA LEU A 82 -3.03 0.63 -9.27
C LEU A 82 -2.20 -0.32 -8.42
N GLU A 83 -2.68 -1.55 -8.24
CA GLU A 83 -1.95 -2.57 -7.47
C GLU A 83 -0.65 -2.97 -8.16
N SER A 84 -0.65 -3.06 -9.49
CA SER A 84 0.56 -3.37 -10.27
C SER A 84 1.61 -2.28 -10.12
N GLN A 85 1.21 -1.01 -10.10
CA GLN A 85 2.14 0.11 -9.88
C GLN A 85 2.83 -0.01 -8.53
N LEU A 86 2.07 -0.34 -7.48
CA LEU A 86 2.63 -0.54 -6.15
C LEU A 86 3.59 -1.73 -6.15
N ASN A 87 3.16 -2.87 -6.70
CA ASN A 87 3.96 -4.09 -6.71
C ASN A 87 5.26 -3.95 -7.51
N LEU A 88 5.26 -3.12 -8.55
CA LEU A 88 6.47 -2.86 -9.34
C LEU A 88 7.41 -1.87 -8.63
N ALA A 89 6.84 -0.92 -7.88
CA ALA A 89 7.63 0.10 -7.21
C ALA A 89 8.28 -0.42 -5.92
N LEU A 90 7.61 -1.31 -5.19
CA LEU A 90 8.09 -1.77 -3.88
C LEU A 90 9.48 -2.39 -3.90
N PRO A 91 9.81 -3.35 -4.80
CA PRO A 91 11.15 -3.92 -4.82
C PRO A 91 12.25 -2.88 -5.03
N ARG A 92 12.01 -1.90 -5.89
CA ARG A 92 12.96 -0.81 -6.15
C ARG A 92 13.13 0.08 -4.92
N MET A 93 12.03 0.40 -4.26
CA MET A 93 12.06 1.24 -3.06
C MET A 93 12.77 0.51 -1.92
N ILE A 94 12.54 -0.78 -1.77
CA ILE A 94 13.24 -1.62 -0.77
C ILE A 94 14.74 -1.61 -1.06
N GLU A 95 15.13 -1.85 -2.30
CA GLU A 95 16.52 -1.87 -2.71
C GLU A 95 17.22 -0.53 -2.42
N GLN A 96 16.58 0.58 -2.79
CA GLN A 96 17.10 1.91 -2.54
C GLN A 96 17.20 2.20 -1.05
N TYR A 97 16.20 1.80 -0.29
CA TYR A 97 16.17 2.02 1.15
C TYR A 97 17.28 1.26 1.86
N LEU A 98 17.49 -0.01 1.50
CA LEU A 98 18.53 -0.84 2.10
C LEU A 98 19.95 -0.43 1.67
N ALA A 99 20.08 0.24 0.52
CA ALA A 99 21.37 0.72 0.02
C ALA A 99 21.78 2.07 0.62
N ARG A 100 20.89 2.75 1.35
CA ARG A 100 21.24 4.01 2.01
C ARG A 100 22.19 3.78 3.18
N ASP A 101 22.98 4.76 3.46
CA ASP A 101 23.90 4.73 4.60
C ASP A 101 23.23 5.20 5.89
#